data_8ce88ba45d4bd70924933d462688da3d
#
_entry.id   8ce88ba45d4bd70924933d462688da3d
#
_cell.length_a   1.000
_cell.length_b   1.000
_cell.length_c   1.000
_cell.angle_alpha   90.00
_cell.angle_beta   90.00
_cell.angle_gamma   90.00
#
_symmetry.space_group_name_H-M   'P 1'
#
loop_
_entity.id
_entity.type
_entity.pdbx_description
1 polymer ?
#
loop_
_entity_poly.entity_id
_entity_poly.type
_entity_poly.pdbx_seq_one_letter_code
_entity_poly.pdbx_strand_id
1 'polypeptide(L)'
;FTKDTSENYQEGLKELYSKIRPGEPFSLDSAENLVTAMFFDPRRYDLAKVGRYKFNKKLALKNRIRNQILAEDVVDPFSGEVLGQKGDKVTIEMAETIQNAAVPFVWIQTEERLVKVLSNMMVDITNFVDCEPRSLGITEQVYFPVLRQILEEYSENPEELADAITRNVHELIPKHITKEDILASINYNMHLEYGLGNSDDIDHLGNRRIRAVGELLQNQYRIGLSRMERVVRERMTTHDSDEVSPQALINIKPVQAAIKEFFGSSQLSQFMDQNNPLGELTHKRRLSALGPGGLSRDRAGFEVRDVHYSHYGRMCPIETPEGPNIGLINSLASYARINEYGFVEAPYRKIDKTDPKNPRVTNEVVYMTADEEDNYHVAQANEQLDENGYFVRNSVSGRYLDETQEYPKAMFDYMDVSPKMVFSVATALIPFLQNDDANRALMGSNMQRQAVPLLFTEAPVVGTGIEVKAAVDSGVCVVAKKAGAITYVSSRLIRITYDDGEKAEFKLHKFERSNQSNCYNQKPLVLKGDHVEAGQVIADGAST
;
A
#
# COMPACT_ATOMS: atom_id res chain seq x y z
N PHE A 1 3.28 33.49 -16.50
CA PHE A 1 2.82 33.52 -17.92
C PHE A 1 3.16 34.82 -18.67
N THR A 2 3.79 35.81 -18.03
CA THR A 2 4.19 37.08 -18.69
C THR A 2 5.25 36.92 -19.79
N LYS A 3 5.86 35.76 -19.92
CA LYS A 3 6.85 35.40 -20.95
C LYS A 3 6.31 34.40 -21.98
N ASP A 4 5.02 34.07 -21.95
CA ASP A 4 4.39 33.21 -22.93
C ASP A 4 4.15 34.01 -24.20
N THR A 5 4.74 33.55 -25.29
CA THR A 5 4.67 34.16 -26.61
C THR A 5 3.59 33.54 -27.50
N SER A 6 2.95 32.45 -27.02
CA SER A 6 1.89 31.77 -27.78
C SER A 6 0.54 32.47 -27.61
N GLU A 7 -0.06 32.92 -28.68
CA GLU A 7 -1.35 33.64 -28.70
C GLU A 7 -2.55 32.70 -28.92
N ASN A 8 -2.28 31.52 -29.48
CA ASN A 8 -3.32 30.54 -29.81
C ASN A 8 -2.88 29.10 -29.57
N TYR A 9 -3.84 28.17 -29.64
CA TYR A 9 -3.62 26.73 -29.44
C TYR A 9 -2.52 26.15 -30.35
N GLN A 10 -2.52 26.55 -31.62
CA GLN A 10 -1.58 26.00 -32.60
C GLN A 10 -0.14 26.44 -32.32
N GLU A 11 0.06 27.68 -31.92
CA GLU A 11 1.38 28.19 -31.52
C GLU A 11 1.89 27.55 -30.24
N GLY A 12 1.02 27.38 -29.25
CA GLY A 12 1.34 26.67 -28.01
C GLY A 12 1.71 25.21 -28.27
N LEU A 13 0.97 24.53 -29.15
CA LEU A 13 1.27 23.15 -29.55
C LEU A 13 2.59 23.05 -30.35
N LYS A 14 2.87 24.02 -31.22
CA LYS A 14 4.13 24.13 -31.97
C LYS A 14 5.32 24.31 -31.03
N GLU A 15 5.20 25.19 -30.04
CA GLU A 15 6.27 25.42 -29.07
C GLU A 15 6.51 24.17 -28.22
N LEU A 16 5.45 23.52 -27.71
CA LEU A 16 5.52 22.26 -26.98
C LEU A 16 6.18 21.16 -27.81
N TYR A 17 5.77 21.00 -29.07
CA TYR A 17 6.34 20.01 -29.99
C TYR A 17 7.84 20.26 -30.24
N SER A 18 8.23 21.52 -30.45
CA SER A 18 9.64 21.88 -30.67
C SER A 18 10.53 21.59 -29.46
N LYS A 19 9.98 21.64 -28.25
CA LYS A 19 10.70 21.30 -27.01
C LYS A 19 10.82 19.79 -26.80
N ILE A 20 9.79 19.02 -27.19
CA ILE A 20 9.79 17.55 -27.04
C ILE A 20 10.63 16.90 -28.15
N ARG A 21 10.54 17.41 -29.40
CA ARG A 21 11.25 16.90 -30.57
C ARG A 21 11.99 18.02 -31.30
N PRO A 22 13.13 18.46 -30.78
CA PRO A 22 13.90 19.52 -31.40
C PRO A 22 14.41 19.08 -32.78
N GLY A 23 14.22 19.94 -33.81
CA GLY A 23 14.73 19.71 -35.16
C GLY A 23 13.78 18.95 -36.12
N GLU A 24 12.66 18.44 -35.64
CA GLU A 24 11.64 17.84 -36.53
C GLU A 24 10.72 18.91 -37.12
N PRO A 25 10.24 18.75 -38.40
CA PRO A 25 9.27 19.66 -39.00
C PRO A 25 7.94 19.55 -38.25
N PHE A 26 7.34 20.70 -37.96
CA PHE A 26 6.05 20.77 -37.28
C PHE A 26 4.89 20.39 -38.23
N SER A 27 4.04 19.47 -37.75
CA SER A 27 2.73 19.18 -38.31
C SER A 27 1.72 19.18 -37.17
N LEU A 28 0.58 19.84 -37.37
CA LEU A 28 -0.46 19.95 -36.33
C LEU A 28 -0.93 18.55 -35.88
N ASP A 29 -1.29 17.69 -36.84
CA ASP A 29 -1.79 16.34 -36.58
C ASP A 29 -0.73 15.48 -35.84
N SER A 30 0.55 15.59 -36.20
CA SER A 30 1.63 14.85 -35.54
C SER A 30 1.85 15.33 -34.11
N ALA A 31 1.72 16.64 -33.88
CA ALA A 31 1.87 17.23 -32.56
C ALA A 31 0.69 16.88 -31.64
N GLU A 32 -0.54 16.95 -32.14
CA GLU A 32 -1.74 16.52 -31.41
C GLU A 32 -1.68 15.04 -31.04
N ASN A 33 -1.34 14.18 -32.00
CA ASN A 33 -1.18 12.75 -31.77
C ASN A 33 -0.08 12.45 -30.74
N LEU A 34 1.03 13.19 -30.79
CA LEU A 34 2.12 13.03 -29.82
C LEU A 34 1.66 13.38 -28.40
N VAL A 35 1.03 14.53 -28.21
CA VAL A 35 0.57 15.00 -26.90
C VAL A 35 -0.54 14.08 -26.35
N THR A 36 -1.51 13.73 -27.21
CA THR A 36 -2.59 12.81 -26.83
C THR A 36 -2.04 11.44 -26.43
N ALA A 37 -1.11 10.89 -27.20
CA ALA A 37 -0.48 9.62 -26.88
C ALA A 37 0.37 9.65 -25.61
N MET A 38 0.97 10.80 -25.30
CA MET A 38 1.86 10.95 -24.15
C MET A 38 1.10 11.06 -22.83
N PHE A 39 -0.03 11.78 -22.80
CA PHE A 39 -0.72 12.12 -21.56
C PHE A 39 -2.14 11.57 -21.43
N PHE A 40 -2.87 11.45 -22.54
CA PHE A 40 -4.32 11.21 -22.54
C PHE A 40 -4.75 9.86 -23.09
N ASP A 41 -3.85 9.07 -23.69
CA ASP A 41 -4.17 7.72 -24.18
C ASP A 41 -4.01 6.69 -23.07
N PRO A 42 -5.11 6.10 -22.55
CA PRO A 42 -5.05 5.10 -21.47
C PRO A 42 -4.30 3.82 -21.86
N ARG A 43 -4.09 3.57 -23.17
CA ARG A 43 -3.30 2.42 -23.65
C ARG A 43 -1.80 2.63 -23.50
N ARG A 44 -1.34 3.87 -23.53
CA ARG A 44 0.07 4.24 -23.49
C ARG A 44 0.48 4.80 -22.14
N TYR A 45 -0.40 5.53 -21.47
CA TYR A 45 -0.16 6.12 -20.17
C TYR A 45 -1.23 5.66 -19.18
N ASP A 46 -0.84 4.84 -18.22
CA ASP A 46 -1.71 4.29 -17.19
C ASP A 46 -1.12 4.66 -15.82
N LEU A 47 -1.82 5.52 -15.08
CA LEU A 47 -1.49 5.88 -13.71
C LEU A 47 -1.61 4.70 -12.74
N ALA A 48 -2.34 3.66 -13.15
CA ALA A 48 -2.85 2.61 -12.29
C ALA A 48 -3.69 3.18 -11.12
N LYS A 49 -4.17 2.30 -10.24
CA LYS A 49 -4.95 2.67 -9.06
C LYS A 49 -4.14 3.57 -8.12
N VAL A 50 -2.88 3.22 -7.90
CA VAL A 50 -1.97 3.95 -6.99
C VAL A 50 -1.71 5.37 -7.46
N GLY A 51 -1.42 5.56 -8.76
CA GLY A 51 -1.15 6.88 -9.32
C GLY A 51 -2.34 7.80 -9.15
N ARG A 52 -3.56 7.34 -9.47
CA ARG A 52 -4.79 8.12 -9.28
C ARG A 52 -5.01 8.46 -7.81
N TYR A 53 -4.84 7.52 -6.89
CA TYR A 53 -4.92 7.75 -5.45
C TYR A 53 -3.94 8.85 -4.99
N LYS A 54 -2.67 8.79 -5.40
CA LYS A 54 -1.65 9.78 -5.02
C LYS A 54 -1.93 11.16 -5.63
N PHE A 55 -2.36 11.23 -6.89
CA PHE A 55 -2.78 12.49 -7.51
C PHE A 55 -3.94 13.12 -6.75
N ASN A 56 -4.98 12.36 -6.47
CA ASN A 56 -6.15 12.84 -5.75
C ASN A 56 -5.76 13.33 -4.34
N LYS A 57 -4.95 12.57 -3.60
CA LYS A 57 -4.49 12.95 -2.27
C LYS A 57 -3.65 14.22 -2.27
N LYS A 58 -2.70 14.35 -3.21
CA LYS A 58 -1.78 15.50 -3.28
C LYS A 58 -2.46 16.77 -3.78
N LEU A 59 -3.32 16.65 -4.81
CA LEU A 59 -3.97 17.77 -5.45
C LEU A 59 -5.31 18.15 -4.81
N ALA A 60 -5.80 17.38 -3.83
CA ALA A 60 -7.05 17.67 -3.14
C ALA A 60 -7.09 19.12 -2.65
N LEU A 61 -8.13 19.84 -3.05
CA LEU A 61 -8.32 21.25 -2.71
C LEU A 61 -8.35 21.42 -1.18
N LYS A 62 -9.05 20.53 -0.47
CA LYS A 62 -9.19 20.54 0.99
C LYS A 62 -7.84 20.56 1.73
N ASN A 63 -6.85 19.82 1.27
CA ASN A 63 -5.53 19.75 1.90
C ASN A 63 -4.72 21.03 1.70
N ARG A 64 -5.00 21.75 0.61
CA ARG A 64 -4.27 22.96 0.21
C ARG A 64 -4.85 24.24 0.80
N ILE A 65 -6.16 24.28 1.05
CA ILE A 65 -6.85 25.47 1.58
C ILE A 65 -7.02 25.43 3.10
N ARG A 66 -6.85 24.29 3.75
CA ARG A 66 -7.00 24.11 5.20
C ARG A 66 -6.10 25.09 5.96
N ASN A 67 -6.65 25.72 7.01
CA ASN A 67 -6.00 26.73 7.86
C ASN A 67 -5.60 28.04 7.16
N GLN A 68 -5.96 28.22 5.89
CA GLN A 68 -5.74 29.45 5.14
C GLN A 68 -6.93 30.41 5.29
N ILE A 69 -6.74 31.67 4.89
CA ILE A 69 -7.77 32.72 4.95
C ILE A 69 -8.34 32.92 3.55
N LEU A 70 -9.67 32.92 3.42
CA LEU A 70 -10.34 33.15 2.14
C LEU A 70 -10.19 34.63 1.73
N ALA A 71 -9.79 34.87 0.50
CA ALA A 71 -9.68 36.24 -0.06
C ALA A 71 -10.97 36.73 -0.70
N GLU A 72 -11.84 35.81 -1.12
CA GLU A 72 -13.14 36.07 -1.74
C GLU A 72 -14.16 35.07 -1.19
N ASP A 73 -15.45 35.40 -1.37
CA ASP A 73 -16.53 34.47 -1.03
C ASP A 73 -16.49 33.24 -1.93
N VAL A 74 -16.62 32.09 -1.31
CA VAL A 74 -16.68 30.80 -2.02
C VAL A 74 -18.13 30.36 -2.13
N VAL A 75 -18.61 30.24 -3.36
CA VAL A 75 -20.00 29.89 -3.67
C VAL A 75 -20.03 28.53 -4.35
N ASP A 76 -20.99 27.70 -3.98
CA ASP A 76 -21.27 26.46 -4.68
C ASP A 76 -21.72 26.77 -6.12
N PRO A 77 -21.04 26.26 -7.14
CA PRO A 77 -21.35 26.55 -8.54
C PRO A 77 -22.74 26.01 -8.99
N PHE A 78 -23.39 25.16 -8.20
CA PHE A 78 -24.67 24.52 -8.56
C PHE A 78 -25.85 25.04 -7.75
N SER A 79 -25.73 25.09 -6.40
CA SER A 79 -26.79 25.59 -5.55
C SER A 79 -26.80 27.11 -5.40
N GLY A 80 -25.66 27.78 -5.66
CA GLY A 80 -25.48 29.19 -5.39
C GLY A 80 -25.33 29.54 -3.92
N GLU A 81 -25.23 28.54 -3.04
CA GLU A 81 -25.04 28.72 -1.60
C GLU A 81 -23.61 29.18 -1.30
N VAL A 82 -23.48 30.10 -0.33
CA VAL A 82 -22.18 30.59 0.13
C VAL A 82 -21.59 29.59 1.10
N LEU A 83 -20.51 28.92 0.72
CA LEU A 83 -19.79 27.92 1.51
C LEU A 83 -18.77 28.53 2.46
N GLY A 84 -18.30 29.74 2.19
CA GLY A 84 -17.35 30.47 3.02
C GLY A 84 -17.29 31.93 2.62
N GLN A 85 -17.15 32.84 3.59
CA GLN A 85 -17.09 34.27 3.36
C GLN A 85 -15.64 34.77 3.31
N LYS A 86 -15.43 35.89 2.64
CA LYS A 86 -14.14 36.56 2.60
C LYS A 86 -13.64 36.88 4.02
N GLY A 87 -12.41 36.50 4.31
CA GLY A 87 -11.77 36.69 5.61
C GLY A 87 -11.92 35.52 6.58
N ASP A 88 -12.74 34.51 6.24
CA ASP A 88 -12.88 33.32 7.07
C ASP A 88 -11.63 32.46 7.02
N LYS A 89 -11.27 31.91 8.18
CA LYS A 89 -10.23 30.88 8.26
C LYS A 89 -10.85 29.52 7.95
N VAL A 90 -10.36 28.86 6.92
CA VAL A 90 -10.89 27.57 6.45
C VAL A 90 -10.66 26.48 7.49
N THR A 91 -11.74 25.94 8.04
CA THR A 91 -11.74 24.77 8.92
C THR A 91 -11.65 23.48 8.09
N ILE A 92 -11.47 22.33 8.77
CA ILE A 92 -11.44 21.01 8.11
C ILE A 92 -12.79 20.73 7.43
N GLU A 93 -13.89 20.94 8.14
CA GLU A 93 -15.25 20.71 7.65
C GLU A 93 -15.59 21.60 6.45
N MET A 94 -15.26 22.90 6.55
CA MET A 94 -15.43 23.85 5.44
C MET A 94 -14.61 23.44 4.22
N ALA A 95 -13.36 23.00 4.41
CA ALA A 95 -12.50 22.53 3.31
C ALA A 95 -13.07 21.29 2.61
N GLU A 96 -13.65 20.37 3.35
CA GLU A 96 -14.31 19.18 2.80
C GLU A 96 -15.58 19.54 2.04
N THR A 97 -16.40 20.43 2.56
CA THR A 97 -17.61 20.92 1.89
C THR A 97 -17.25 21.61 0.57
N ILE A 98 -16.24 22.47 0.56
CA ILE A 98 -15.75 23.16 -0.66
C ILE A 98 -15.22 22.14 -1.69
N GLN A 99 -14.46 21.14 -1.26
CA GLN A 99 -13.97 20.07 -2.15
C GLN A 99 -15.13 19.31 -2.79
N ASN A 100 -16.12 18.91 -1.99
CA ASN A 100 -17.24 18.09 -2.42
C ASN A 100 -18.30 18.86 -3.21
N ALA A 101 -18.36 20.18 -3.08
CA ALA A 101 -19.15 21.04 -3.95
C ALA A 101 -18.54 21.22 -5.36
N ALA A 102 -17.42 20.56 -5.64
CA ALA A 102 -16.72 20.65 -6.92
C ALA A 102 -16.36 22.08 -7.36
N VAL A 103 -15.98 22.92 -6.38
CA VAL A 103 -15.54 24.30 -6.67
C VAL A 103 -14.26 24.26 -7.50
N PRO A 104 -14.22 24.93 -8.68
CA PRO A 104 -13.07 24.82 -9.59
C PRO A 104 -11.82 25.52 -9.07
N PHE A 105 -11.97 26.55 -8.28
CA PHE A 105 -10.85 27.29 -7.68
C PHE A 105 -11.29 28.08 -6.45
N VAL A 106 -10.33 28.39 -5.59
CA VAL A 106 -10.51 29.23 -4.40
C VAL A 106 -9.40 30.29 -4.34
N TRP A 107 -9.76 31.53 -4.00
CA TRP A 107 -8.79 32.57 -3.75
C TRP A 107 -8.42 32.60 -2.27
N ILE A 108 -7.12 32.54 -2.00
CA ILE A 108 -6.55 32.54 -0.64
C ILE A 108 -5.68 33.76 -0.47
N GLN A 109 -5.74 34.35 0.71
CA GLN A 109 -4.87 35.44 1.11
C GLN A 109 -3.66 34.85 1.85
N THR A 110 -2.48 34.97 1.26
CA THR A 110 -1.19 34.71 1.92
C THR A 110 -0.61 36.02 2.45
N GLU A 111 0.46 35.97 3.23
CA GLU A 111 1.13 37.15 3.77
C GLU A 111 1.62 38.12 2.67
N GLU A 112 2.02 37.58 1.51
CA GLU A 112 2.62 38.36 0.43
C GLU A 112 1.63 38.79 -0.66
N ARG A 113 0.67 37.93 -1.00
CA ARG A 113 -0.27 38.19 -2.12
C ARG A 113 -1.53 37.35 -2.08
N LEU A 114 -2.46 37.65 -2.98
CA LEU A 114 -3.61 36.80 -3.27
C LEU A 114 -3.21 35.67 -4.21
N VAL A 115 -3.60 34.44 -3.88
CA VAL A 115 -3.22 33.22 -4.59
C VAL A 115 -4.47 32.44 -5.00
N LYS A 116 -4.54 32.06 -6.28
CA LYS A 116 -5.62 31.24 -6.82
C LYS A 116 -5.26 29.76 -6.76
N VAL A 117 -5.97 28.99 -5.95
CA VAL A 117 -5.77 27.55 -5.80
C VAL A 117 -6.75 26.82 -6.70
N LEU A 118 -6.25 26.05 -7.66
CA LEU A 118 -7.05 25.29 -8.62
C LEU A 118 -7.35 23.89 -8.08
N SER A 119 -8.58 23.43 -8.28
CA SER A 119 -9.01 22.04 -8.02
C SER A 119 -8.67 21.13 -9.19
N ASN A 120 -8.50 19.83 -8.90
CA ASN A 120 -8.46 18.80 -9.94
C ASN A 120 -9.84 18.17 -10.21
N MET A 121 -10.91 18.76 -9.68
CA MET A 121 -12.32 18.38 -9.90
C MET A 121 -12.64 16.92 -9.50
N MET A 122 -11.91 16.37 -8.54
CA MET A 122 -12.21 15.06 -7.96
C MET A 122 -13.05 15.23 -6.69
N VAL A 123 -14.18 14.51 -6.63
CA VAL A 123 -15.16 14.60 -5.53
C VAL A 123 -15.49 13.22 -4.97
N ASP A 124 -16.04 13.19 -3.76
CA ASP A 124 -16.57 11.97 -3.17
C ASP A 124 -18.02 11.75 -3.68
N ILE A 125 -18.26 10.60 -4.30
CA ILE A 125 -19.55 10.27 -4.87
C ILE A 125 -20.67 10.15 -3.81
N THR A 126 -20.33 9.86 -2.55
CA THR A 126 -21.32 9.72 -1.46
C THR A 126 -22.11 11.00 -1.20
N ASN A 127 -21.61 12.16 -1.64
CA ASN A 127 -22.32 13.42 -1.50
C ASN A 127 -23.38 13.65 -2.60
N PHE A 128 -23.41 12.81 -3.63
CA PHE A 128 -24.29 12.98 -4.78
C PHE A 128 -25.24 11.80 -4.99
N VAL A 129 -24.93 10.62 -4.44
CA VAL A 129 -25.69 9.39 -4.66
C VAL A 129 -25.84 8.63 -3.35
N ASP A 130 -27.07 8.25 -3.00
CA ASP A 130 -27.43 7.50 -1.78
C ASP A 130 -27.17 5.97 -1.91
N CYS A 131 -26.04 5.60 -2.54
CA CYS A 131 -25.66 4.21 -2.71
C CYS A 131 -24.28 3.94 -2.11
N GLU A 132 -24.04 2.71 -1.67
CA GLU A 132 -22.71 2.31 -1.20
C GLU A 132 -21.72 2.29 -2.39
N PRO A 133 -20.64 3.12 -2.39
CA PRO A 133 -19.74 3.26 -3.54
C PRO A 133 -19.10 1.95 -3.99
N ARG A 134 -18.78 1.07 -3.04
CA ARG A 134 -18.17 -0.23 -3.32
C ARG A 134 -19.08 -1.16 -4.11
N SER A 135 -20.40 -1.10 -3.91
CA SER A 135 -21.37 -1.89 -4.67
C SER A 135 -21.41 -1.47 -6.15
N LEU A 136 -21.10 -0.21 -6.43
CA LEU A 136 -21.00 0.37 -7.77
C LEU A 136 -19.61 0.19 -8.42
N GLY A 137 -18.68 -0.47 -7.73
CA GLY A 137 -17.29 -0.64 -8.19
C GLY A 137 -16.40 0.59 -8.01
N ILE A 138 -16.85 1.60 -7.27
CA ILE A 138 -16.11 2.83 -7.00
C ILE A 138 -15.34 2.68 -5.70
N THR A 139 -14.03 2.85 -5.77
CA THR A 139 -13.11 2.71 -4.64
C THR A 139 -12.39 4.01 -4.29
N GLU A 140 -12.55 5.04 -5.12
CA GLU A 140 -11.83 6.31 -5.02
C GLU A 140 -12.72 7.51 -5.37
N GLN A 141 -12.19 8.72 -5.22
CA GLN A 141 -12.85 9.93 -5.68
C GLN A 141 -13.09 9.87 -7.19
N VAL A 142 -14.20 10.43 -7.63
CA VAL A 142 -14.66 10.43 -9.01
C VAL A 142 -14.47 11.78 -9.67
N TYR A 143 -14.28 11.78 -10.99
CA TYR A 143 -14.13 12.97 -11.79
C TYR A 143 -15.48 13.64 -12.01
N PHE A 144 -15.66 14.81 -11.40
CA PHE A 144 -16.95 15.50 -11.34
C PHE A 144 -17.57 15.87 -12.69
N PRO A 145 -16.82 16.32 -13.73
CA PRO A 145 -17.43 16.64 -15.01
C PRO A 145 -18.18 15.47 -15.66
N VAL A 146 -17.67 14.25 -15.53
CA VAL A 146 -18.34 13.03 -16.01
C VAL A 146 -19.51 12.66 -15.11
N LEU A 147 -19.33 12.74 -13.78
CA LEU A 147 -20.41 12.49 -12.81
C LEU A 147 -21.59 13.42 -13.07
N ARG A 148 -21.32 14.69 -13.31
CA ARG A 148 -22.36 15.68 -13.62
C ARG A 148 -23.17 15.30 -14.84
N GLN A 149 -22.54 14.89 -15.93
CA GLN A 149 -23.24 14.44 -17.14
C GLN A 149 -24.18 13.27 -16.85
N ILE A 150 -23.70 12.29 -16.08
CA ILE A 150 -24.50 11.13 -15.68
C ILE A 150 -25.68 11.56 -14.80
N LEU A 151 -25.46 12.47 -13.84
CA LEU A 151 -26.52 12.98 -12.97
C LEU A 151 -27.57 13.78 -13.76
N GLU A 152 -27.18 14.63 -14.70
CA GLU A 152 -28.10 15.39 -15.55
C GLU A 152 -28.96 14.48 -16.46
N GLU A 153 -28.43 13.32 -16.89
CA GLU A 153 -29.09 12.39 -17.81
C GLU A 153 -30.00 11.38 -17.08
N TYR A 154 -29.60 10.93 -15.87
CA TYR A 154 -30.27 9.81 -15.17
C TYR A 154 -30.79 10.16 -13.76
N SER A 155 -30.95 11.45 -13.40
CA SER A 155 -31.35 11.88 -12.05
C SER A 155 -32.75 11.39 -11.61
N GLU A 156 -33.65 11.09 -12.55
CA GLU A 156 -35.03 10.73 -12.25
C GLU A 156 -35.22 9.27 -11.79
N ASN A 157 -34.26 8.37 -12.12
CA ASN A 157 -34.39 6.94 -11.82
C ASN A 157 -33.13 6.39 -11.12
N PRO A 158 -33.20 6.09 -9.80
CA PRO A 158 -32.04 5.61 -9.03
C PRO A 158 -31.42 4.30 -9.54
N GLU A 159 -32.23 3.38 -10.11
CA GLU A 159 -31.70 2.12 -10.63
C GLU A 159 -30.92 2.34 -11.93
N GLU A 160 -31.45 3.15 -12.84
CA GLU A 160 -30.76 3.51 -14.08
C GLU A 160 -29.50 4.34 -13.83
N LEU A 161 -29.53 5.20 -12.80
CA LEU A 161 -28.36 5.96 -12.34
C LEU A 161 -27.24 5.03 -11.85
N ALA A 162 -27.58 4.05 -11.01
CA ALA A 162 -26.60 3.07 -10.50
C ALA A 162 -25.98 2.24 -11.63
N ASP A 163 -26.79 1.82 -12.60
CA ASP A 163 -26.32 1.10 -13.77
C ASP A 163 -25.44 1.99 -14.69
N ALA A 164 -25.81 3.24 -14.87
CA ALA A 164 -25.03 4.20 -15.66
C ALA A 164 -23.67 4.49 -15.01
N ILE A 165 -23.64 4.68 -13.69
CA ILE A 165 -22.40 4.82 -12.91
C ILE A 165 -21.52 3.59 -13.07
N THR A 166 -22.07 2.39 -12.94
CA THR A 166 -21.31 1.13 -13.05
C THR A 166 -20.72 0.94 -14.46
N ARG A 167 -21.45 1.31 -15.52
CA ARG A 167 -20.95 1.23 -16.89
C ARG A 167 -19.82 2.23 -17.15
N ASN A 168 -19.88 3.41 -16.54
CA ASN A 168 -18.94 4.51 -16.80
C ASN A 168 -17.84 4.64 -15.73
N VAL A 169 -17.62 3.62 -14.88
CA VAL A 169 -16.57 3.63 -13.82
C VAL A 169 -15.19 4.01 -14.39
N HIS A 170 -14.87 3.58 -15.62
CA HIS A 170 -13.57 3.88 -16.25
C HIS A 170 -13.37 5.35 -16.60
N GLU A 171 -14.47 6.08 -16.84
CA GLU A 171 -14.45 7.52 -17.12
C GLU A 171 -14.55 8.32 -15.83
N LEU A 172 -15.31 7.82 -14.85
CA LEU A 172 -15.42 8.40 -13.50
C LEU A 172 -14.11 8.34 -12.74
N ILE A 173 -13.34 7.24 -12.90
CA ILE A 173 -12.01 7.09 -12.30
C ILE A 173 -10.98 6.98 -13.43
N PRO A 174 -10.58 8.10 -14.06
CA PRO A 174 -9.69 8.07 -15.20
C PRO A 174 -8.31 7.55 -14.82
N LYS A 175 -7.84 6.52 -15.54
CA LYS A 175 -6.48 5.96 -15.37
C LYS A 175 -5.41 6.76 -16.10
N HIS A 176 -5.80 7.77 -16.87
CA HIS A 176 -4.92 8.73 -17.55
C HIS A 176 -4.95 10.09 -16.83
N ILE A 177 -4.02 10.95 -17.14
CA ILE A 177 -3.99 12.32 -16.61
C ILE A 177 -5.10 13.13 -17.26
N THR A 178 -5.83 13.93 -16.46
CA THR A 178 -6.81 14.90 -16.94
C THR A 178 -6.16 16.28 -17.12
N LYS A 179 -6.81 17.17 -17.87
CA LYS A 179 -6.34 18.56 -18.03
C LYS A 179 -6.32 19.31 -16.70
N GLU A 180 -7.30 19.03 -15.84
CA GLU A 180 -7.40 19.60 -14.49
C GLU A 180 -6.24 19.13 -13.59
N ASP A 181 -5.83 17.87 -13.69
CA ASP A 181 -4.66 17.36 -12.98
C ASP A 181 -3.39 18.10 -13.38
N ILE A 182 -3.19 18.38 -14.69
CA ILE A 182 -2.02 19.12 -15.18
C ILE A 182 -2.01 20.54 -14.62
N LEU A 183 -3.14 21.24 -14.73
CA LEU A 183 -3.26 22.61 -14.25
C LEU A 183 -3.10 22.69 -12.73
N ALA A 184 -3.73 21.79 -11.98
CA ALA A 184 -3.59 21.72 -10.53
C ALA A 184 -2.18 21.37 -10.08
N SER A 185 -1.46 20.51 -10.82
CA SER A 185 -0.07 20.14 -10.52
C SER A 185 0.88 21.32 -10.73
N ILE A 186 0.74 22.04 -11.84
CA ILE A 186 1.53 23.26 -12.09
C ILE A 186 1.24 24.31 -11.01
N ASN A 187 -0.03 24.52 -10.72
CA ASN A 187 -0.49 25.44 -9.68
C ASN A 187 0.06 25.06 -8.30
N TYR A 188 0.05 23.77 -7.94
CA TYR A 188 0.63 23.26 -6.71
C TYR A 188 2.13 23.58 -6.62
N ASN A 189 2.89 23.27 -7.68
CA ASN A 189 4.33 23.51 -7.71
C ASN A 189 4.69 25.00 -7.58
N MET A 190 3.92 25.89 -8.24
CA MET A 190 4.10 27.34 -8.13
C MET A 190 3.80 27.86 -6.72
N HIS A 191 2.90 27.22 -5.99
CA HIS A 191 2.46 27.68 -4.68
C HIS A 191 3.31 27.17 -3.51
N LEU A 192 4.23 26.25 -3.74
CA LEU A 192 5.21 25.83 -2.72
C LEU A 192 6.02 27.01 -2.18
N GLU A 193 6.32 27.98 -3.05
CA GLU A 193 7.04 29.21 -2.68
C GLU A 193 6.25 30.04 -1.65
N TYR A 194 4.92 29.93 -1.62
CA TYR A 194 4.03 30.68 -0.71
C TYR A 194 3.56 29.85 0.50
N GLY A 195 4.18 28.71 0.76
CA GLY A 195 3.81 27.84 1.87
C GLY A 195 2.47 27.10 1.70
N LEU A 196 1.92 27.07 0.49
CA LEU A 196 0.72 26.29 0.16
C LEU A 196 1.12 24.92 -0.38
N GLY A 197 1.27 23.96 0.52
CA GLY A 197 1.73 22.61 0.22
C GLY A 197 3.12 22.35 0.77
N ASN A 198 3.56 21.10 0.67
CA ASN A 198 4.86 20.65 1.15
C ASN A 198 5.59 19.91 0.03
N SER A 199 6.92 20.06 0.00
CA SER A 199 7.75 19.18 -0.83
C SER A 199 7.73 17.77 -0.25
N ASP A 200 7.76 16.77 -1.15
CA ASP A 200 7.75 15.37 -0.73
C ASP A 200 9.13 14.93 -0.27
N ASP A 201 9.16 14.17 0.83
CA ASP A 201 10.32 13.41 1.24
C ASP A 201 10.32 12.07 0.46
N ILE A 202 11.38 11.83 -0.32
CA ILE A 202 11.50 10.66 -1.17
C ILE A 202 11.61 9.36 -0.34
N ASP A 203 12.24 9.44 0.83
CA ASP A 203 12.50 8.27 1.68
C ASP A 203 11.35 7.94 2.64
N HIS A 204 10.36 8.80 2.73
CA HIS A 204 9.17 8.57 3.51
C HIS A 204 8.33 7.41 2.98
N LEU A 205 7.90 6.46 3.85
CA LEU A 205 7.11 5.29 3.44
C LEU A 205 5.70 5.62 2.92
N GLY A 206 5.23 6.83 3.09
CA GLY A 206 4.06 7.36 2.39
C GLY A 206 4.29 7.58 0.88
N ASN A 207 5.54 7.68 0.43
CA ASN A 207 5.95 7.87 -0.96
C ASN A 207 6.64 6.64 -1.56
N ARG A 208 7.17 5.74 -0.72
CA ARG A 208 7.76 4.46 -1.12
C ARG A 208 6.75 3.35 -0.90
N ARG A 209 6.32 2.73 -1.97
CA ARG A 209 5.39 1.60 -1.91
C ARG A 209 6.06 0.27 -2.23
N ILE A 210 5.43 -0.81 -1.85
CA ILE A 210 5.87 -2.17 -2.11
C ILE A 210 5.07 -2.74 -3.27
N ARG A 211 5.79 -3.32 -4.22
CA ARG A 211 5.21 -4.07 -5.34
C ARG A 211 5.23 -5.54 -5.00
N ALA A 212 4.05 -6.08 -4.69
CA ALA A 212 3.89 -7.50 -4.38
C ALA A 212 3.99 -8.38 -5.64
N VAL A 213 4.13 -9.68 -5.44
CA VAL A 213 4.22 -10.68 -6.52
C VAL A 213 3.07 -10.57 -7.51
N GLY A 214 1.83 -10.33 -7.04
CA GLY A 214 0.67 -10.21 -7.90
C GLY A 214 0.79 -9.09 -8.94
N GLU A 215 1.30 -7.92 -8.55
CA GLU A 215 1.53 -6.79 -9.46
C GLU A 215 2.64 -7.09 -10.47
N LEU A 216 3.73 -7.73 -10.04
CA LEU A 216 4.83 -8.11 -10.91
C LEU A 216 4.38 -9.15 -11.96
N LEU A 217 3.59 -10.14 -11.54
CA LEU A 217 3.01 -11.13 -12.44
C LEU A 217 2.01 -10.50 -13.42
N GLN A 218 1.17 -9.58 -12.95
CA GLN A 218 0.23 -8.85 -13.81
C GLN A 218 0.96 -8.12 -14.93
N ASN A 219 2.07 -7.46 -14.63
CA ASN A 219 2.88 -6.77 -15.63
C ASN A 219 3.47 -7.74 -16.67
N GLN A 220 3.99 -8.88 -16.24
CA GLN A 220 4.50 -9.91 -17.15
C GLN A 220 3.40 -10.53 -18.00
N TYR A 221 2.24 -10.79 -17.41
CA TYR A 221 1.09 -11.29 -18.14
C TYR A 221 0.61 -10.29 -19.21
N ARG A 222 0.57 -8.99 -18.88
CA ARG A 222 0.25 -7.90 -19.83
C ARG A 222 1.22 -7.88 -21.01
N ILE A 223 2.53 -8.01 -20.75
CA ILE A 223 3.56 -8.10 -21.80
C ILE A 223 3.32 -9.32 -22.69
N GLY A 224 3.03 -10.47 -22.09
CA GLY A 224 2.71 -11.71 -22.81
C GLY A 224 1.47 -11.57 -23.70
N LEU A 225 0.40 -10.95 -23.19
CA LEU A 225 -0.82 -10.69 -23.95
C LEU A 225 -0.59 -9.70 -25.11
N SER A 226 0.18 -8.63 -24.90
CA SER A 226 0.52 -7.68 -25.97
C SER A 226 1.34 -8.32 -27.08
N ARG A 227 2.27 -9.21 -26.73
CA ARG A 227 3.01 -10.02 -27.73
C ARG A 227 2.07 -10.95 -28.49
N MET A 228 1.13 -11.59 -27.79
CA MET A 228 0.13 -12.48 -28.41
C MET A 228 -0.81 -11.69 -29.33
N GLU A 229 -1.32 -10.53 -28.90
CA GLU A 229 -2.16 -9.65 -29.73
C GLU A 229 -1.48 -9.27 -31.05
N ARG A 230 -0.19 -8.91 -30.98
CA ARG A 230 0.58 -8.59 -32.19
C ARG A 230 0.67 -9.76 -33.16
N VAL A 231 0.92 -10.96 -32.65
CA VAL A 231 0.99 -12.18 -33.47
C VAL A 231 -0.39 -12.52 -34.07
N VAL A 232 -1.46 -12.36 -33.30
CA VAL A 232 -2.83 -12.56 -33.81
C VAL A 232 -3.15 -11.59 -34.92
N ARG A 233 -2.84 -10.30 -34.73
CA ARG A 233 -3.06 -9.25 -35.74
C ARG A 233 -2.28 -9.55 -37.04
N GLU A 234 -1.03 -9.98 -36.93
CA GLU A 234 -0.21 -10.37 -38.07
C GLU A 234 -0.81 -11.58 -38.80
N ARG A 235 -1.28 -12.60 -38.08
CA ARG A 235 -1.95 -13.76 -38.68
C ARG A 235 -3.26 -13.41 -39.36
N MET A 236 -4.05 -12.50 -38.78
CA MET A 236 -5.30 -12.03 -39.40
C MET A 236 -5.08 -11.31 -40.74
N THR A 237 -3.93 -10.68 -40.93
CA THR A 237 -3.59 -10.02 -42.21
C THR A 237 -3.04 -10.99 -43.26
N THR A 238 -2.51 -12.15 -42.81
CA THR A 238 -1.85 -13.12 -43.74
C THR A 238 -2.72 -14.33 -44.10
N HIS A 239 -3.81 -14.59 -43.38
CA HIS A 239 -4.72 -15.71 -43.66
C HIS A 239 -5.97 -15.22 -44.40
N ASP A 240 -6.46 -16.02 -45.37
CA ASP A 240 -7.72 -15.79 -46.04
C ASP A 240 -8.92 -15.91 -45.08
N SER A 241 -9.89 -15.04 -45.20
CA SER A 241 -10.99 -14.86 -44.26
C SER A 241 -11.95 -16.05 -44.09
N ASP A 242 -11.97 -16.97 -45.06
CA ASP A 242 -13.01 -18.01 -45.13
C ASP A 242 -12.71 -19.28 -44.28
N GLU A 243 -11.48 -19.47 -43.79
CA GLU A 243 -11.09 -20.67 -43.03
C GLU A 243 -10.50 -20.36 -41.61
N VAL A 244 -10.63 -19.13 -41.13
CA VAL A 244 -9.96 -18.72 -39.89
C VAL A 244 -10.77 -19.07 -38.64
N SER A 245 -10.30 -20.02 -37.85
CA SER A 245 -10.85 -20.30 -36.51
C SER A 245 -10.07 -19.54 -35.42
N PRO A 246 -10.71 -19.17 -34.29
CA PRO A 246 -10.01 -18.55 -33.16
C PRO A 246 -8.83 -19.37 -32.65
N GLN A 247 -8.91 -20.69 -32.71
CA GLN A 247 -7.86 -21.62 -32.27
C GLN A 247 -6.62 -21.57 -33.18
N ALA A 248 -6.78 -21.30 -34.47
CA ALA A 248 -5.67 -21.15 -35.42
C ALA A 248 -4.93 -19.81 -35.23
N LEU A 249 -5.65 -18.76 -34.83
CA LEU A 249 -5.09 -17.43 -34.61
C LEU A 249 -4.36 -17.29 -33.28
N ILE A 250 -4.94 -17.85 -32.20
CA ILE A 250 -4.44 -17.65 -30.84
C ILE A 250 -3.26 -18.58 -30.58
N ASN A 251 -2.14 -18.01 -30.14
CA ASN A 251 -0.96 -18.73 -29.71
C ASN A 251 -0.61 -18.36 -28.27
N ILE A 252 -0.70 -19.30 -27.34
CA ILE A 252 -0.41 -19.07 -25.91
C ILE A 252 1.09 -19.02 -25.57
N LYS A 253 1.97 -19.43 -26.49
CA LYS A 253 3.43 -19.50 -26.25
C LYS A 253 4.04 -18.17 -25.77
N PRO A 254 3.69 -16.97 -26.31
CA PRO A 254 4.22 -15.70 -25.83
C PRO A 254 3.89 -15.41 -24.36
N VAL A 255 2.69 -15.79 -23.89
CA VAL A 255 2.27 -15.63 -22.50
C VAL A 255 3.03 -16.60 -21.60
N GLN A 256 3.12 -17.86 -21.99
CA GLN A 256 3.91 -18.87 -21.26
C GLN A 256 5.39 -18.47 -21.15
N ALA A 257 5.96 -17.95 -22.24
CA ALA A 257 7.35 -17.48 -22.27
C ALA A 257 7.58 -16.31 -21.31
N ALA A 258 6.67 -15.33 -21.27
CA ALA A 258 6.78 -14.18 -20.38
C ALA A 258 6.71 -14.59 -18.89
N ILE A 259 5.81 -15.50 -18.54
CA ILE A 259 5.69 -16.01 -17.17
C ILE A 259 6.93 -16.84 -16.79
N LYS A 260 7.40 -17.71 -17.69
CA LYS A 260 8.60 -18.53 -17.47
C LYS A 260 9.85 -17.65 -17.33
N GLU A 261 9.96 -16.59 -18.12
CA GLU A 261 11.03 -15.59 -18.02
C GLU A 261 11.07 -14.93 -16.65
N PHE A 262 9.90 -14.53 -16.12
CA PHE A 262 9.81 -13.94 -14.78
C PHE A 262 10.30 -14.89 -13.69
N PHE A 263 9.77 -16.11 -13.61
CA PHE A 263 10.17 -17.06 -12.56
C PHE A 263 11.60 -17.62 -12.72
N GLY A 264 12.14 -17.65 -13.94
CA GLY A 264 13.47 -18.20 -14.21
C GLY A 264 14.61 -17.19 -14.21
N SER A 265 14.33 -15.91 -14.52
CA SER A 265 15.38 -14.92 -14.78
C SER A 265 15.20 -13.60 -14.00
N SER A 266 14.09 -13.40 -13.30
CA SER A 266 13.90 -12.18 -12.52
C SER A 266 14.80 -12.17 -11.29
N GLN A 267 15.42 -11.01 -11.00
CA GLN A 267 16.20 -10.81 -9.78
C GLN A 267 15.37 -10.97 -8.49
N LEU A 268 14.05 -10.77 -8.57
CA LEU A 268 13.13 -10.86 -7.43
C LEU A 268 12.61 -12.29 -7.22
N SER A 269 12.71 -13.16 -8.23
CA SER A 269 12.44 -14.59 -8.09
C SER A 269 13.71 -15.30 -7.64
N GLN A 270 13.78 -15.65 -6.36
CA GLN A 270 14.97 -16.19 -5.73
C GLN A 270 14.75 -17.61 -5.24
N PHE A 271 15.84 -18.36 -5.13
CA PHE A 271 15.85 -19.66 -4.50
C PHE A 271 15.57 -19.50 -3.01
N MET A 272 14.53 -20.16 -2.50
CA MET A 272 14.08 -19.99 -1.14
C MET A 272 15.11 -20.47 -0.12
N ASP A 273 15.39 -19.64 0.89
CA ASP A 273 16.18 -20.01 2.04
C ASP A 273 15.37 -20.96 2.93
N GLN A 274 15.78 -22.21 3.00
CA GLN A 274 15.13 -23.33 3.71
C GLN A 274 16.04 -23.97 4.76
N ASN A 275 16.98 -23.24 5.35
CA ASN A 275 17.79 -23.76 6.43
C ASN A 275 16.92 -24.18 7.62
N ASN A 276 15.98 -23.34 8.00
CA ASN A 276 15.03 -23.57 9.08
C ASN A 276 13.70 -22.81 8.78
N PRO A 277 12.63 -23.08 9.54
CA PRO A 277 11.35 -22.40 9.35
C PRO A 277 11.40 -20.88 9.47
N LEU A 278 12.25 -20.34 10.35
CA LEU A 278 12.45 -18.91 10.51
C LEU A 278 13.07 -18.29 9.24
N GLY A 279 14.04 -18.97 8.62
CA GLY A 279 14.65 -18.55 7.37
C GLY A 279 13.63 -18.46 6.24
N GLU A 280 12.71 -19.41 6.12
CA GLU A 280 11.61 -19.37 5.15
C GLU A 280 10.66 -18.19 5.41
N LEU A 281 10.22 -18.00 6.66
CA LEU A 281 9.31 -16.95 7.05
C LEU A 281 9.90 -15.56 6.77
N THR A 282 11.15 -15.34 7.16
CA THR A 282 11.82 -14.05 6.95
C THR A 282 12.11 -13.79 5.47
N HIS A 283 12.42 -14.82 4.68
CA HIS A 283 12.59 -14.68 3.23
C HIS A 283 11.30 -14.22 2.55
N LYS A 284 10.16 -14.78 2.94
CA LYS A 284 8.83 -14.40 2.42
C LYS A 284 8.41 -12.98 2.80
N ARG A 285 8.93 -12.44 3.90
CA ARG A 285 8.65 -11.08 4.41
C ARG A 285 9.73 -10.06 4.07
N ARG A 286 10.62 -10.37 3.13
CA ARG A 286 11.73 -9.50 2.73
C ARG A 286 11.26 -8.41 1.78
N LEU A 287 11.76 -7.19 2.00
CA LEU A 287 11.51 -6.00 1.21
C LEU A 287 12.81 -5.60 0.52
N SER A 288 12.85 -5.67 -0.81
CA SER A 288 14.02 -5.31 -1.61
C SER A 288 13.82 -3.98 -2.31
N ALA A 289 14.78 -3.07 -2.19
CA ALA A 289 14.83 -1.83 -2.98
C ALA A 289 15.43 -2.04 -4.37
N LEU A 290 15.98 -3.24 -4.64
CA LEU A 290 16.64 -3.59 -5.89
C LEU A 290 15.65 -4.21 -6.90
N GLY A 291 16.07 -4.30 -8.16
CA GLY A 291 15.33 -4.99 -9.21
C GLY A 291 14.66 -4.07 -10.23
N PRO A 292 13.80 -4.60 -11.10
CA PRO A 292 13.13 -3.83 -12.14
C PRO A 292 12.25 -2.71 -11.56
N GLY A 293 12.53 -1.47 -11.94
CA GLY A 293 11.85 -0.28 -11.40
C GLY A 293 12.34 0.16 -10.02
N GLY A 294 13.38 -0.47 -9.47
CA GLY A 294 14.04 -0.11 -8.23
C GLY A 294 15.41 0.54 -8.44
N LEU A 295 16.22 0.56 -7.38
CA LEU A 295 17.54 1.14 -7.35
C LEU A 295 18.61 0.13 -7.83
N SER A 296 19.76 0.64 -8.29
CA SER A 296 20.98 -0.15 -8.43
C SER A 296 21.88 0.07 -7.21
N ARG A 297 22.66 -0.94 -6.83
CA ARG A 297 23.59 -0.86 -5.68
C ARG A 297 24.53 0.33 -5.74
N ASP A 298 25.06 0.59 -6.92
CA ASP A 298 26.07 1.63 -7.14
C ASP A 298 25.49 3.05 -7.11
N ARG A 299 24.18 3.19 -7.35
CA ARG A 299 23.48 4.48 -7.34
C ARG A 299 22.77 4.78 -6.03
N ALA A 300 22.69 3.81 -5.13
CA ALA A 300 22.07 3.99 -3.82
C ALA A 300 23.01 4.71 -2.86
N GLY A 301 22.69 5.97 -2.54
CA GLY A 301 23.39 6.78 -1.55
C GLY A 301 23.13 6.32 -0.11
N PHE A 302 23.69 7.03 0.86
CA PHE A 302 23.49 6.75 2.29
C PHE A 302 22.05 7.03 2.73
N GLU A 303 21.40 8.08 2.22
CA GLU A 303 20.06 8.49 2.61
C GLU A 303 19.01 7.37 2.42
N VAL A 304 19.08 6.65 1.29
CA VAL A 304 18.16 5.53 0.99
C VAL A 304 18.39 4.32 1.90
N ARG A 305 19.61 4.17 2.45
CA ARG A 305 20.03 3.05 3.31
C ARG A 305 19.77 3.31 4.78
N ASP A 306 19.57 4.55 5.16
CA ASP A 306 19.31 4.95 6.54
C ASP A 306 17.91 4.55 7.02
N VAL A 307 17.76 4.51 8.32
CA VAL A 307 16.45 4.30 8.96
C VAL A 307 15.73 5.62 9.06
N HIS A 308 14.61 5.73 8.36
CA HIS A 308 13.74 6.90 8.39
C HIS A 308 12.71 6.77 9.53
N TYR A 309 12.24 7.87 10.12
CA TYR A 309 11.25 7.82 11.21
C TYR A 309 9.95 7.11 10.81
N SER A 310 9.55 7.19 9.52
CA SER A 310 8.38 6.48 8.98
C SER A 310 8.49 4.95 8.98
N HIS A 311 9.70 4.41 9.24
CA HIS A 311 9.92 2.96 9.36
C HIS A 311 9.34 2.37 10.65
N TYR A 312 9.03 3.22 11.64
CA TYR A 312 8.49 2.76 12.91
C TYR A 312 7.22 1.92 12.73
N GLY A 313 7.24 0.70 13.26
CA GLY A 313 6.15 -0.25 13.14
C GLY A 313 5.92 -0.83 11.74
N ARG A 314 6.72 -0.48 10.73
CA ARG A 314 6.58 -0.88 9.32
C ARG A 314 7.76 -1.68 8.81
N MET A 315 8.95 -1.17 8.94
CA MET A 315 10.19 -1.86 8.57
C MET A 315 11.07 -2.05 9.81
N CYS A 316 11.64 -3.25 9.96
CA CYS A 316 12.57 -3.51 11.04
C CYS A 316 13.85 -2.70 10.87
N PRO A 317 14.29 -1.93 11.88
CA PRO A 317 15.52 -1.14 11.78
C PRO A 317 16.79 -1.98 11.95
N ILE A 318 16.67 -3.22 12.41
CA ILE A 318 17.79 -4.09 12.80
C ILE A 318 18.08 -5.14 11.71
N GLU A 319 17.05 -5.82 11.20
CA GLU A 319 17.21 -6.94 10.27
C GLU A 319 17.51 -6.44 8.84
N THR A 320 18.79 -6.36 8.49
CA THR A 320 19.28 -6.03 7.14
C THR A 320 20.58 -6.83 6.89
N PRO A 321 20.93 -7.16 5.64
CA PRO A 321 22.21 -7.79 5.34
C PRO A 321 23.40 -6.88 5.70
N GLU A 322 24.54 -7.49 5.98
CA GLU A 322 25.83 -6.81 6.06
C GLU A 322 26.46 -6.66 4.67
N GLY A 323 27.23 -5.61 4.46
CA GLY A 323 27.96 -5.39 3.20
C GLY A 323 27.22 -4.51 2.17
N PRO A 324 27.39 -4.76 0.86
CA PRO A 324 26.91 -3.84 -0.20
C PRO A 324 25.41 -3.62 -0.25
N ASN A 325 24.63 -4.55 0.30
CA ASN A 325 23.17 -4.50 0.31
C ASN A 325 22.58 -3.94 1.61
N ILE A 326 23.39 -3.43 2.53
CA ILE A 326 22.92 -2.85 3.79
C ILE A 326 21.89 -1.75 3.51
N GLY A 327 20.78 -1.75 4.22
CA GLY A 327 19.70 -0.78 4.08
C GLY A 327 18.87 -0.89 2.79
N LEU A 328 19.30 -1.68 1.80
CA LEU A 328 18.56 -1.89 0.54
C LEU A 328 17.65 -3.13 0.60
N ILE A 329 17.96 -4.07 1.47
CA ILE A 329 17.16 -5.26 1.71
C ILE A 329 16.74 -5.23 3.18
N ASN A 330 15.45 -5.02 3.43
CA ASN A 330 14.87 -4.88 4.74
C ASN A 330 13.82 -5.97 4.99
N SER A 331 13.35 -6.08 6.21
CA SER A 331 12.28 -6.99 6.59
C SER A 331 11.07 -6.23 7.08
N LEU A 332 9.87 -6.73 6.73
CA LEU A 332 8.61 -6.20 7.21
C LEU A 332 8.50 -6.41 8.73
N ALA A 333 8.08 -5.38 9.46
CA ALA A 333 7.84 -5.48 10.89
C ALA A 333 6.73 -6.51 11.22
N SER A 334 6.77 -7.05 12.44
CA SER A 334 5.92 -8.19 12.82
C SER A 334 4.42 -7.93 12.71
N TYR A 335 3.97 -6.71 13.06
CA TYR A 335 2.54 -6.33 13.02
C TYR A 335 2.15 -5.54 11.75
N ALA A 336 3.11 -5.21 10.89
CA ALA A 336 2.86 -4.45 9.68
C ALA A 336 2.14 -5.29 8.62
N ARG A 337 1.33 -4.63 7.82
CA ARG A 337 0.69 -5.19 6.63
C ARG A 337 0.84 -4.24 5.45
N ILE A 338 0.60 -4.77 4.25
CA ILE A 338 0.63 -4.00 3.01
C ILE A 338 -0.83 -3.78 2.59
N ASN A 339 -1.20 -2.53 2.30
CA ASN A 339 -2.53 -2.18 1.86
C ASN A 339 -2.74 -2.48 0.35
N GLU A 340 -3.95 -2.24 -0.14
CA GLU A 340 -4.32 -2.47 -1.55
C GLU A 340 -3.56 -1.59 -2.56
N TYR A 341 -2.96 -0.49 -2.12
CA TYR A 341 -2.11 0.39 -2.93
C TYR A 341 -0.63 0.03 -2.87
N GLY A 342 -0.22 -0.86 -1.98
CA GLY A 342 1.16 -1.26 -1.76
C GLY A 342 1.88 -0.46 -0.67
N PHE A 343 1.23 0.44 0.05
CA PHE A 343 1.82 1.13 1.19
C PHE A 343 1.81 0.26 2.44
N VAL A 344 2.84 0.40 3.27
CA VAL A 344 2.94 -0.34 4.52
C VAL A 344 2.16 0.37 5.61
N GLU A 345 1.27 -0.37 6.27
CA GLU A 345 0.45 0.09 7.37
C GLU A 345 0.90 -0.53 8.69
N ALA A 346 0.79 0.25 9.76
CA ALA A 346 1.01 -0.21 11.12
C ALA A 346 -0.27 -0.11 11.96
N PRO A 347 -0.49 -1.02 12.94
CA PRO A 347 -1.67 -0.98 13.77
C PRO A 347 -1.49 -0.04 14.96
N TYR A 348 -2.55 0.71 15.29
CA TYR A 348 -2.62 1.60 16.44
C TYR A 348 -3.96 1.47 17.15
N ARG A 349 -3.96 1.62 18.48
CA ARG A 349 -5.18 1.66 19.28
C ARG A 349 -5.73 3.07 19.29
N LYS A 350 -7.00 3.22 19.00
CA LYS A 350 -7.68 4.52 18.97
C LYS A 350 -7.91 5.03 20.39
N ILE A 351 -7.74 6.34 20.58
CA ILE A 351 -8.05 7.03 21.83
C ILE A 351 -9.37 7.78 21.68
N ASP A 352 -10.30 7.51 22.57
CA ASP A 352 -11.57 8.23 22.66
C ASP A 352 -11.38 9.54 23.44
N LYS A 353 -11.72 10.65 22.81
CA LYS A 353 -11.63 12.01 23.33
C LYS A 353 -12.98 12.62 23.73
N THR A 354 -13.97 11.80 24.05
CA THR A 354 -15.29 12.28 24.51
C THR A 354 -15.12 13.19 25.72
N ASP A 355 -14.18 12.88 26.63
CA ASP A 355 -13.70 13.81 27.63
C ASP A 355 -12.28 14.29 27.28
N PRO A 356 -12.11 15.52 26.77
CA PRO A 356 -10.81 16.04 26.36
C PRO A 356 -9.76 16.10 27.49
N LYS A 357 -10.21 16.19 28.75
CA LYS A 357 -9.30 16.21 29.91
C LYS A 357 -8.82 14.85 30.35
N ASN A 358 -9.57 13.80 30.00
CA ASN A 358 -9.25 12.43 30.40
C ASN A 358 -9.51 11.44 29.26
N PRO A 359 -8.66 11.45 28.22
CA PRO A 359 -8.81 10.57 27.06
C PRO A 359 -8.65 9.11 27.44
N ARG A 360 -9.47 8.24 26.84
CA ARG A 360 -9.52 6.81 27.08
C ARG A 360 -8.97 6.02 25.90
N VAL A 361 -8.03 5.11 26.16
CA VAL A 361 -7.53 4.17 25.15
C VAL A 361 -8.56 3.06 24.94
N THR A 362 -8.99 2.87 23.70
CA THR A 362 -9.95 1.83 23.33
C THR A 362 -9.24 0.56 22.85
N ASN A 363 -10.00 -0.54 22.68
CA ASN A 363 -9.49 -1.76 22.07
C ASN A 363 -9.68 -1.79 20.55
N GLU A 364 -10.22 -0.72 19.98
CA GLU A 364 -10.34 -0.57 18.53
C GLU A 364 -8.95 -0.36 17.92
N VAL A 365 -8.57 -1.25 17.00
CA VAL A 365 -7.29 -1.18 16.29
C VAL A 365 -7.51 -0.66 14.89
N VAL A 366 -6.81 0.41 14.55
CA VAL A 366 -6.83 1.04 13.23
C VAL A 366 -5.46 0.88 12.59
N TYR A 367 -5.44 0.46 11.32
CA TYR A 367 -4.23 0.41 10.52
C TYR A 367 -4.06 1.72 9.75
N MET A 368 -2.89 2.34 9.86
CA MET A 368 -2.58 3.61 9.20
C MET A 368 -1.30 3.53 8.39
N THR A 369 -1.30 4.23 7.27
CA THR A 369 -0.09 4.52 6.47
C THR A 369 0.76 5.57 7.17
N ALA A 370 2.05 5.68 6.77
CA ALA A 370 2.97 6.62 7.41
C ALA A 370 2.55 8.09 7.27
N ASP A 371 1.99 8.46 6.12
CA ASP A 371 1.51 9.81 5.84
C ASP A 371 0.19 10.17 6.56
N GLU A 372 -0.59 9.18 6.96
CA GLU A 372 -1.74 9.37 7.85
C GLU A 372 -1.29 9.56 9.29
N GLU A 373 -0.32 8.77 9.73
CA GLU A 373 0.26 8.85 11.08
C GLU A 373 0.88 10.22 11.37
N ASP A 374 1.49 10.87 10.37
CA ASP A 374 2.10 12.20 10.50
C ASP A 374 1.15 13.29 11.02
N ASN A 375 -0.16 13.07 10.93
CA ASN A 375 -1.16 14.02 11.41
C ASN A 375 -1.51 13.85 12.90
N TYR A 376 -1.01 12.81 13.56
CA TYR A 376 -1.46 12.39 14.88
C TYR A 376 -0.32 12.23 15.88
N HIS A 377 -0.62 12.50 17.16
CA HIS A 377 0.26 12.17 18.27
C HIS A 377 0.00 10.73 18.71
N VAL A 378 1.05 9.92 18.79
CA VAL A 378 0.95 8.50 19.12
C VAL A 378 1.70 8.23 20.44
N ALA A 379 0.97 7.69 21.44
CA ALA A 379 1.55 7.30 22.72
C ALA A 379 2.31 5.98 22.63
N GLN A 380 3.34 5.81 23.43
CA GLN A 380 4.08 4.56 23.54
C GLN A 380 3.23 3.46 24.18
N ALA A 381 3.44 2.19 23.75
CA ALA A 381 2.72 1.04 24.28
C ALA A 381 3.01 0.72 25.76
N ASN A 382 4.15 1.20 26.30
CA ASN A 382 4.58 0.95 27.69
C ASN A 382 3.95 1.89 28.71
N GLU A 383 3.19 2.89 28.29
CA GLU A 383 2.54 3.80 29.23
C GLU A 383 1.51 3.08 30.08
N GLN A 384 1.49 3.45 31.36
CA GLN A 384 0.60 2.85 32.33
C GLN A 384 -0.84 3.32 32.14
N LEU A 385 -1.73 2.37 31.94
CA LEU A 385 -3.16 2.58 31.89
C LEU A 385 -3.81 2.01 33.14
N ASP A 386 -4.91 2.60 33.59
CA ASP A 386 -5.75 2.03 34.62
C ASP A 386 -6.63 0.87 34.05
N GLU A 387 -7.41 0.20 34.90
CA GLU A 387 -8.30 -0.90 34.52
C GLU A 387 -9.38 -0.48 33.48
N ASN A 388 -9.67 0.81 33.39
CA ASN A 388 -10.67 1.38 32.49
C ASN A 388 -10.06 1.91 31.20
N GLY A 389 -8.72 1.88 31.06
CA GLY A 389 -8.00 2.34 29.88
C GLY A 389 -7.64 3.83 29.88
N TYR A 390 -7.65 4.52 31.02
CA TYR A 390 -7.21 5.90 31.15
C TYR A 390 -5.72 5.99 31.48
N PHE A 391 -5.06 7.04 31.01
CA PHE A 391 -3.67 7.31 31.36
C PHE A 391 -3.55 7.71 32.83
N VAL A 392 -2.65 7.03 33.55
CA VAL A 392 -2.36 7.29 34.96
C VAL A 392 -1.62 8.62 35.12
N ARG A 393 -0.70 8.92 34.19
CA ARG A 393 0.09 10.16 34.20
C ARG A 393 -0.56 11.24 33.35
N ASN A 394 -0.35 12.53 33.72
CA ASN A 394 -0.80 13.66 32.93
C ASN A 394 0.14 13.98 31.77
N SER A 395 1.43 13.69 31.91
CA SER A 395 2.45 13.75 30.87
C SER A 395 2.79 12.34 30.44
N VAL A 396 2.68 12.06 29.16
CA VAL A 396 2.79 10.74 28.54
C VAL A 396 3.87 10.81 27.46
N SER A 397 4.73 9.77 27.43
CA SER A 397 5.74 9.66 26.38
C SER A 397 5.09 9.26 25.05
N GLY A 398 5.44 9.95 24.01
CA GLY A 398 4.93 9.67 22.68
C GLY A 398 5.78 10.26 21.57
N ARG A 399 5.34 10.09 20.35
CA ARG A 399 6.00 10.63 19.17
C ARG A 399 5.04 11.43 18.30
N TYR A 400 5.60 12.42 17.66
CA TYR A 400 4.96 13.21 16.63
C TYR A 400 5.98 13.51 15.54
N LEU A 401 5.73 13.05 14.32
CA LEU A 401 6.73 13.07 13.23
C LEU A 401 8.02 12.35 13.65
N ASP A 402 9.15 13.03 13.60
CA ASP A 402 10.49 12.56 13.98
C ASP A 402 10.83 12.82 15.47
N GLU A 403 10.00 13.60 16.18
CA GLU A 403 10.23 13.95 17.58
C GLU A 403 9.62 12.93 18.54
N THR A 404 10.42 12.51 19.52
CA THR A 404 9.96 11.69 20.63
C THR A 404 10.14 12.45 21.93
N GLN A 405 9.05 12.83 22.58
CA GLN A 405 9.06 13.60 23.82
C GLN A 405 7.80 13.33 24.66
N GLU A 406 7.75 13.94 25.83
CA GLU A 406 6.57 13.89 26.67
C GLU A 406 5.57 14.97 26.27
N TYR A 407 4.32 14.58 26.02
CA TYR A 407 3.21 15.46 25.70
C TYR A 407 2.10 15.34 26.75
N PRO A 408 1.25 16.37 26.92
CA PRO A 408 0.04 16.26 27.71
C PRO A 408 -0.88 15.17 27.16
N LYS A 409 -1.49 14.34 28.03
CA LYS A 409 -2.36 13.23 27.64
C LYS A 409 -3.50 13.60 26.71
N ALA A 410 -3.99 14.84 26.76
CA ALA A 410 -5.08 15.33 25.91
C ALA A 410 -4.70 15.47 24.42
N MET A 411 -3.40 15.51 24.11
CA MET A 411 -2.93 15.67 22.72
C MET A 411 -2.94 14.36 21.94
N PHE A 412 -2.89 13.21 22.61
CA PHE A 412 -2.79 11.93 21.95
C PHE A 412 -4.07 11.49 21.26
N ASP A 413 -3.93 10.99 20.04
CA ASP A 413 -5.01 10.46 19.20
C ASP A 413 -4.99 8.93 19.15
N TYR A 414 -3.81 8.35 19.22
CA TYR A 414 -3.57 6.91 19.11
C TYR A 414 -2.50 6.45 20.10
N MET A 415 -2.46 5.14 20.32
CA MET A 415 -1.45 4.47 21.14
C MET A 415 -0.92 3.24 20.39
N ASP A 416 0.36 2.94 20.52
CA ASP A 416 0.95 1.72 19.98
C ASP A 416 0.28 0.47 20.57
N VAL A 417 0.13 -0.57 19.76
CA VAL A 417 -0.47 -1.85 20.18
C VAL A 417 0.49 -2.63 21.10
N SER A 418 1.77 -2.69 20.73
CA SER A 418 2.80 -3.44 21.46
C SER A 418 4.20 -2.89 21.15
N PRO A 419 5.14 -2.95 22.08
CA PRO A 419 6.55 -2.63 21.80
C PRO A 419 7.18 -3.53 20.73
N LYS A 420 6.68 -4.76 20.58
CA LYS A 420 7.17 -5.74 19.58
C LYS A 420 6.88 -5.33 18.15
N MET A 421 5.97 -4.38 17.92
CA MET A 421 5.61 -3.94 16.58
C MET A 421 6.75 -3.27 15.81
N VAL A 422 7.77 -2.78 16.49
CA VAL A 422 8.92 -2.08 15.88
C VAL A 422 9.81 -3.03 15.09
N PHE A 423 9.92 -4.28 15.53
CA PHE A 423 10.89 -5.25 15.04
C PHE A 423 10.26 -6.30 14.13
N SER A 424 11.10 -6.93 13.28
CA SER A 424 10.74 -8.12 12.52
C SER A 424 10.62 -9.35 13.44
N VAL A 425 10.08 -10.45 12.90
CA VAL A 425 9.92 -11.69 13.65
C VAL A 425 11.27 -12.23 14.14
N ALA A 426 12.30 -12.25 13.30
CA ALA A 426 13.64 -12.74 13.69
C ALA A 426 14.24 -11.88 14.80
N THR A 427 14.15 -10.57 14.71
CA THR A 427 14.66 -9.66 15.74
C THR A 427 13.87 -9.77 17.05
N ALA A 428 12.56 -9.98 16.98
CA ALA A 428 11.71 -10.16 18.16
C ALA A 428 11.98 -11.48 18.93
N LEU A 429 12.68 -12.42 18.33
CA LEU A 429 13.13 -13.66 19.00
C LEU A 429 14.41 -13.49 19.83
N ILE A 430 15.09 -12.35 19.76
CA ILE A 430 16.30 -12.08 20.53
C ILE A 430 15.92 -11.71 21.97
N PRO A 431 16.28 -12.53 22.99
CA PRO A 431 16.01 -12.17 24.37
C PRO A 431 16.90 -11.01 24.81
N PHE A 432 16.38 -10.11 25.66
CA PHE A 432 17.09 -8.93 26.17
C PHE A 432 17.65 -8.00 25.08
N LEU A 433 16.93 -7.91 23.97
CA LEU A 433 17.34 -7.09 22.81
C LEU A 433 17.67 -5.64 23.17
N GLN A 434 16.94 -5.05 24.12
CA GLN A 434 17.15 -3.67 24.57
C GLN A 434 18.52 -3.44 25.23
N ASN A 435 19.20 -4.49 25.67
CA ASN A 435 20.53 -4.41 26.26
C ASN A 435 21.67 -4.63 25.26
N ASP A 436 21.35 -5.01 24.04
CA ASP A 436 22.32 -5.29 22.99
C ASP A 436 22.57 -4.05 22.13
N ASP A 437 23.83 -3.91 21.66
CA ASP A 437 24.15 -2.95 20.63
C ASP A 437 23.47 -3.32 19.31
N ALA A 438 23.01 -2.30 18.55
CA ALA A 438 22.28 -2.49 17.31
C ALA A 438 23.07 -3.32 16.27
N ASN A 439 24.40 -3.13 16.18
CA ASN A 439 25.25 -3.90 15.27
C ASN A 439 25.27 -5.39 15.63
N ARG A 440 25.31 -5.71 16.92
CA ARG A 440 25.29 -7.11 17.39
C ARG A 440 23.90 -7.74 17.24
N ALA A 441 22.84 -6.98 17.45
CA ALA A 441 21.48 -7.42 17.19
C ALA A 441 21.25 -7.75 15.70
N LEU A 442 21.80 -6.94 14.79
CA LEU A 442 21.77 -7.20 13.35
C LEU A 442 22.48 -8.53 13.02
N MET A 443 23.68 -8.73 13.53
CA MET A 443 24.42 -9.99 13.33
C MET A 443 23.65 -11.19 13.88
N GLY A 444 23.13 -11.09 15.10
CA GLY A 444 22.35 -12.14 15.75
C GLY A 444 21.07 -12.50 15.00
N SER A 445 20.33 -11.51 14.53
CA SER A 445 19.13 -11.69 13.71
C SER A 445 19.45 -12.43 12.40
N ASN A 446 20.54 -12.06 11.72
CA ASN A 446 21.00 -12.73 10.52
C ASN A 446 21.46 -14.17 10.78
N MET A 447 22.16 -14.42 11.90
CA MET A 447 22.64 -15.77 12.26
C MET A 447 21.50 -16.73 12.64
N GLN A 448 20.41 -16.26 13.26
CA GLN A 448 19.24 -17.11 13.55
C GLN A 448 18.68 -17.80 12.29
N ARG A 449 18.71 -17.12 11.17
CA ARG A 449 18.25 -17.67 9.88
C ARG A 449 19.13 -18.78 9.30
N GLN A 450 20.36 -18.90 9.77
CA GLN A 450 21.35 -19.88 9.31
C GLN A 450 21.40 -21.13 10.20
N ALA A 451 20.64 -21.19 11.30
CA ALA A 451 20.63 -22.30 12.22
C ALA A 451 20.11 -23.58 11.55
N VAL A 452 20.83 -24.68 11.77
CA VAL A 452 20.47 -26.00 11.24
C VAL A 452 19.49 -26.67 12.19
N PRO A 453 18.38 -27.28 11.70
CA PRO A 453 17.48 -28.07 12.53
C PRO A 453 18.19 -29.25 13.18
N LEU A 454 18.07 -29.35 14.51
CA LEU A 454 18.67 -30.43 15.28
C LEU A 454 17.77 -31.68 15.27
N LEU A 455 18.37 -32.85 15.47
CA LEU A 455 17.65 -34.12 15.56
C LEU A 455 16.74 -34.16 16.81
N PHE A 456 17.25 -33.65 17.92
CA PHE A 456 16.51 -33.43 19.18
C PHE A 456 16.46 -31.93 19.44
N THR A 457 15.28 -31.38 19.38
CA THR A 457 15.02 -29.95 19.62
C THR A 457 14.62 -29.78 21.10
N GLU A 458 15.10 -28.71 21.73
CA GLU A 458 14.77 -28.34 23.09
C GLU A 458 14.20 -26.91 23.11
N ALA A 459 13.26 -26.67 24.00
CA ALA A 459 12.73 -25.33 24.22
C ALA A 459 13.81 -24.42 24.83
N PRO A 460 13.90 -23.14 24.39
CA PRO A 460 14.84 -22.20 24.99
C PRO A 460 14.52 -21.97 26.47
N VAL A 461 15.53 -21.89 27.33
CA VAL A 461 15.36 -21.59 28.74
C VAL A 461 14.83 -20.18 28.95
N VAL A 462 15.28 -19.25 28.15
CA VAL A 462 14.82 -17.85 28.12
C VAL A 462 14.27 -17.54 26.72
N GLY A 463 13.03 -17.14 26.67
CA GLY A 463 12.33 -16.79 25.40
C GLY A 463 11.66 -15.41 25.48
N THR A 464 11.15 -14.95 24.37
CA THR A 464 10.48 -13.65 24.24
C THR A 464 8.95 -13.75 24.21
N GLY A 465 8.40 -14.97 24.13
CA GLY A 465 6.97 -15.26 24.04
C GLY A 465 6.38 -15.16 22.63
N ILE A 466 7.18 -14.88 21.60
CA ILE A 466 6.73 -14.87 20.20
C ILE A 466 7.01 -16.22 19.49
N GLU A 467 7.76 -17.11 20.12
CA GLU A 467 8.25 -18.36 19.53
C GLU A 467 7.11 -19.26 19.03
N VAL A 468 6.11 -19.51 19.90
CA VAL A 468 4.96 -20.37 19.56
C VAL A 468 4.18 -19.79 18.39
N LYS A 469 3.91 -18.49 18.43
CA LYS A 469 3.18 -17.81 17.36
C LYS A 469 3.97 -17.85 16.04
N ALA A 470 5.27 -17.62 16.08
CA ALA A 470 6.13 -17.69 14.90
C ALA A 470 6.16 -19.11 14.32
N ALA A 471 6.24 -20.15 15.13
CA ALA A 471 6.22 -21.54 14.69
C ALA A 471 4.89 -21.92 14.03
N VAL A 472 3.76 -21.54 14.61
CA VAL A 472 2.43 -21.83 14.06
C VAL A 472 2.18 -21.05 12.76
N ASP A 473 2.47 -19.75 12.74
CA ASP A 473 2.22 -18.87 11.59
C ASP A 473 3.20 -19.15 10.43
N SER A 474 4.36 -19.75 10.68
CA SER A 474 5.29 -20.17 9.61
C SER A 474 4.73 -21.27 8.70
N GLY A 475 3.68 -21.98 9.14
CA GLY A 475 3.07 -23.07 8.40
C GLY A 475 3.84 -24.39 8.44
N VAL A 476 4.88 -24.49 9.25
CA VAL A 476 5.66 -25.73 9.44
C VAL A 476 4.93 -26.72 10.32
N CYS A 477 4.18 -26.23 11.31
CA CYS A 477 3.29 -27.05 12.14
C CYS A 477 1.96 -27.31 11.40
N VAL A 478 1.41 -28.50 11.59
CA VAL A 478 0.06 -28.83 11.11
C VAL A 478 -0.95 -28.48 12.20
N VAL A 479 -1.95 -27.67 11.84
CA VAL A 479 -2.93 -27.13 12.78
C VAL A 479 -4.33 -27.62 12.41
N ALA A 480 -5.16 -27.98 13.39
CA ALA A 480 -6.55 -28.33 13.17
C ALA A 480 -7.36 -27.09 12.78
N LYS A 481 -8.12 -27.15 11.68
CA LYS A 481 -8.94 -26.02 11.21
C LYS A 481 -10.20 -25.81 12.02
N LYS A 482 -10.79 -26.90 12.53
CA LYS A 482 -12.02 -26.94 13.32
C LYS A 482 -11.86 -27.93 14.48
N ALA A 483 -12.72 -27.85 15.46
CA ALA A 483 -12.80 -28.85 16.54
C ALA A 483 -13.29 -30.19 15.99
N GLY A 484 -12.75 -31.30 16.55
CA GLY A 484 -13.14 -32.63 16.14
C GLY A 484 -12.32 -33.77 16.74
N ALA A 485 -12.66 -35.01 16.41
CA ALA A 485 -12.01 -36.21 16.91
C ALA A 485 -11.01 -36.79 15.90
N ILE A 486 -9.85 -37.20 16.39
CA ILE A 486 -8.82 -37.88 15.60
C ILE A 486 -9.25 -39.33 15.34
N THR A 487 -9.49 -39.65 14.09
CA THR A 487 -9.95 -41.00 13.68
C THR A 487 -8.81 -41.94 13.30
N TYR A 488 -7.73 -41.38 12.78
CA TYR A 488 -6.55 -42.15 12.37
C TYR A 488 -5.26 -41.37 12.51
N VAL A 489 -4.21 -41.99 13.04
CA VAL A 489 -2.86 -41.42 13.13
C VAL A 489 -1.84 -42.44 12.68
N SER A 490 -0.95 -41.98 11.82
CA SER A 490 0.28 -42.71 11.45
C SER A 490 1.43 -41.70 11.32
N SER A 491 2.64 -42.16 11.15
CA SER A 491 3.80 -41.29 10.93
C SER A 491 3.68 -40.41 9.67
N ARG A 492 2.80 -40.75 8.72
CA ARG A 492 2.65 -40.05 7.43
C ARG A 492 1.30 -39.39 7.24
N LEU A 493 0.31 -39.73 8.08
CA LEU A 493 -1.07 -39.32 7.84
C LEU A 493 -1.85 -39.17 9.14
N ILE A 494 -2.57 -38.06 9.26
CA ILE A 494 -3.55 -37.80 10.32
C ILE A 494 -4.92 -37.60 9.64
N ARG A 495 -5.96 -38.26 10.16
CA ARG A 495 -7.35 -38.02 9.75
C ARG A 495 -8.15 -37.52 10.92
N ILE A 496 -8.92 -36.47 10.68
CA ILE A 496 -9.81 -35.85 11.64
C ILE A 496 -11.24 -35.92 11.10
N THR A 497 -12.19 -36.25 11.96
CA THR A 497 -13.60 -36.01 11.71
C THR A 497 -14.02 -34.86 12.60
N TYR A 498 -14.36 -33.73 12.00
CA TYR A 498 -14.81 -32.54 12.70
C TYR A 498 -16.20 -32.73 13.28
N ASP A 499 -16.56 -31.92 14.28
CA ASP A 499 -17.85 -32.02 14.98
C ASP A 499 -19.04 -31.71 14.06
N ASP A 500 -18.83 -31.00 12.95
CA ASP A 500 -19.81 -30.77 11.88
C ASP A 500 -19.95 -31.95 10.87
N GLY A 501 -19.20 -33.03 11.08
CA GLY A 501 -19.19 -34.23 10.24
C GLY A 501 -18.25 -34.17 9.02
N GLU A 502 -17.59 -33.03 8.76
CA GLU A 502 -16.58 -32.91 7.71
C GLU A 502 -15.32 -33.75 8.06
N LYS A 503 -14.73 -34.39 7.07
CA LYS A 503 -13.50 -35.18 7.25
C LYS A 503 -12.32 -34.45 6.61
N ALA A 504 -11.22 -34.35 7.34
CA ALA A 504 -9.97 -33.78 6.85
C ALA A 504 -8.85 -34.82 6.93
N GLU A 505 -7.96 -34.76 5.96
CA GLU A 505 -6.77 -35.61 5.85
C GLU A 505 -5.52 -34.74 5.72
N PHE A 506 -4.55 -34.95 6.62
CA PHE A 506 -3.28 -34.23 6.64
C PHE A 506 -2.14 -35.20 6.38
N LYS A 507 -1.47 -35.01 5.24
CA LYS A 507 -0.25 -35.76 4.88
C LYS A 507 0.96 -35.06 5.51
N LEU A 508 1.78 -35.82 6.23
CA LEU A 508 2.96 -35.32 6.90
C LEU A 508 4.22 -35.51 6.03
N HIS A 509 5.05 -34.46 5.99
CA HIS A 509 6.36 -34.50 5.34
C HIS A 509 7.34 -35.34 6.15
N LYS A 510 7.95 -36.33 5.57
CA LYS A 510 8.83 -37.26 6.26
C LYS A 510 10.21 -37.29 5.59
N PHE A 511 11.22 -36.81 6.35
CA PHE A 511 12.63 -36.87 5.97
C PHE A 511 12.92 -36.32 4.56
N GLU A 512 12.24 -35.22 4.24
CA GLU A 512 12.41 -34.53 2.96
C GLU A 512 13.65 -33.65 2.97
N ARG A 513 14.36 -33.62 1.84
CA ARG A 513 15.51 -32.73 1.67
C ARG A 513 15.05 -31.29 1.41
N SER A 514 15.59 -30.34 2.17
CA SER A 514 15.42 -28.92 1.89
C SER A 514 16.36 -28.43 0.78
N ASN A 515 16.18 -27.18 0.34
CA ASN A 515 17.04 -26.55 -0.65
C ASN A 515 18.52 -26.50 -0.22
N GLN A 516 18.80 -26.33 1.07
CA GLN A 516 20.15 -26.32 1.67
C GLN A 516 20.60 -27.71 2.15
N SER A 517 19.93 -28.77 1.71
CA SER A 517 20.25 -30.16 2.08
C SER A 517 20.04 -30.51 3.56
N ASN A 518 19.20 -29.76 4.26
CA ASN A 518 18.75 -30.09 5.62
C ASN A 518 17.58 -31.09 5.57
N CYS A 519 17.30 -31.74 6.71
CA CYS A 519 16.21 -32.70 6.83
C CYS A 519 14.96 -32.02 7.41
N TYR A 520 13.86 -32.05 6.65
CA TYR A 520 12.54 -31.65 7.12
C TYR A 520 11.72 -32.88 7.49
N ASN A 521 11.25 -32.93 8.73
CA ASN A 521 10.48 -34.06 9.23
C ASN A 521 9.37 -33.57 10.15
N GLN A 522 8.14 -33.97 9.89
CA GLN A 522 6.99 -33.70 10.74
C GLN A 522 6.66 -34.90 11.62
N LYS A 523 6.35 -34.64 12.90
CA LYS A 523 5.98 -35.66 13.90
C LYS A 523 4.58 -35.42 14.41
N PRO A 524 3.67 -36.43 14.41
CA PRO A 524 2.37 -36.28 15.03
C PRO A 524 2.49 -36.12 16.53
N LEU A 525 1.69 -35.23 17.11
CA LEU A 525 1.60 -34.96 18.56
C LEU A 525 0.35 -35.58 19.19
N VAL A 526 -0.62 -36.01 18.36
CA VAL A 526 -1.91 -36.50 18.80
C VAL A 526 -2.02 -38.02 18.62
N LEU A 527 -2.89 -38.64 19.40
CA LEU A 527 -3.22 -40.05 19.32
C LEU A 527 -4.62 -40.26 18.72
N LYS A 528 -4.89 -41.50 18.26
CA LYS A 528 -6.20 -41.87 17.79
C LYS A 528 -7.22 -41.82 18.93
N GLY A 529 -8.33 -41.11 18.73
CA GLY A 529 -9.38 -40.91 19.73
C GLY A 529 -9.30 -39.60 20.49
N ASP A 530 -8.19 -38.84 20.35
CA ASP A 530 -8.10 -37.51 20.95
C ASP A 530 -9.10 -36.55 20.32
N HIS A 531 -9.67 -35.66 21.12
CA HIS A 531 -10.45 -34.54 20.65
C HIS A 531 -9.54 -33.29 20.60
N VAL A 532 -9.57 -32.59 19.48
CA VAL A 532 -8.75 -31.39 19.23
C VAL A 532 -9.65 -30.19 19.00
N GLU A 533 -9.16 -29.01 19.43
CA GLU A 533 -9.82 -27.74 19.23
C GLU A 533 -9.38 -27.07 17.93
N ALA A 534 -10.15 -26.09 17.47
CA ALA A 534 -9.74 -25.27 16.32
C ALA A 534 -8.48 -24.47 16.68
N GLY A 535 -7.47 -24.47 15.81
CA GLY A 535 -6.18 -23.80 16.05
C GLY A 535 -5.17 -24.62 16.84
N GLN A 536 -5.52 -25.81 17.32
CA GLN A 536 -4.59 -26.69 18.04
C GLN A 536 -3.56 -27.32 17.09
N VAL A 537 -2.29 -27.34 17.48
CA VAL A 537 -1.20 -28.00 16.74
C VAL A 537 -1.35 -29.52 16.89
N ILE A 538 -1.42 -30.23 15.77
CA ILE A 538 -1.58 -31.69 15.71
C ILE A 538 -0.32 -32.42 15.23
N ALA A 539 0.59 -31.71 14.60
CA ALA A 539 1.93 -32.23 14.25
C ALA A 539 2.97 -31.12 14.29
N ASP A 540 4.13 -31.43 14.83
CA ASP A 540 5.30 -30.57 14.84
C ASP A 540 6.08 -30.67 13.53
N GLY A 541 6.80 -29.57 13.21
CA GLY A 541 7.73 -29.51 12.11
C GLY A 541 9.20 -29.55 12.56
N ALA A 542 10.11 -29.25 11.63
CA ALA A 542 11.51 -29.10 11.92
C ALA A 542 11.76 -27.86 12.80
N SER A 543 12.57 -27.97 13.85
CA SER A 543 12.90 -26.87 14.79
C SER A 543 11.71 -26.28 15.55
N THR A 544 10.64 -27.02 15.71
CA THR A 544 9.44 -26.58 16.44
C THR A 544 9.16 -27.44 17.68
#